data_742bc4aab982938a56f0366a4368f35c
#
_entry.id   742bc4aab982938a56f0366a4368f35c
#
_cell.length_a   1.000
_cell.length_b   1.000
_cell.length_c   1.000
_cell.angle_alpha   90.00
_cell.angle_beta   90.00
_cell.angle_gamma   90.00
#
_symmetry.space_group_name_H-M   'P 1'
#
loop_
_entity.id
_entity.type
_entity.pdbx_description
1 polymer ?
#
loop_
_entity_poly.entity_id
_entity_poly.type
_entity_poly.pdbx_seq_one_letter_code
_entity_poly.pdbx_strand_id
1 'polypeptide(L)'
;MIPYAKRMGAMAYTANVVSNLFGAMTNPNIISFGGGAPAKEALPIDILRQLTDEVIRKDKRGVEALQYGPLSGTKDMKEVIVNELLLPKGVKCTTDNVMVVAGGLEGINLTCQVYIDPGDVILVESPTFVHSVEIFEMFEAKCIGVDMDEDGMKMDDLEAKIQKYHPKMIYVIPTFQNPSGRTLSLERRKKVAELSAKYNVLVLEDDPYRDIRYSGEDLPPIKCFDTVGNVVVANSFSKIFSPGVRLGYVMAEPETIHYLTEAKSATNSHTSMLPQVLCAEFFKRGYYPAHHEMLCDLYRQRRDAMLECIDKYFPEGTKHSFPDGGLFTWVELPGDIDTAELLKESSTDPEVGVAFVAGAGFFV
;
A
#
# COMPACT_ATOMS: atom_id res chain seq x y z
N MET A 1 -12.76 24.42 27.49
CA MET A 1 -12.67 23.53 26.29
C MET A 1 -12.12 22.18 26.77
N ILE A 2 -12.70 21.06 26.34
CA ILE A 2 -12.21 19.73 26.70
C ILE A 2 -10.91 19.49 25.93
N PRO A 3 -9.78 19.08 26.57
CA PRO A 3 -8.53 18.86 25.87
C PRO A 3 -8.60 17.65 24.96
N TYR A 4 -8.00 17.74 23.77
CA TYR A 4 -7.83 16.60 22.87
C TYR A 4 -6.79 15.60 23.39
N ALA A 5 -6.82 14.38 22.88
CA ALA A 5 -5.80 13.37 23.21
C ALA A 5 -4.40 13.85 22.78
N LYS A 6 -3.37 13.58 23.61
CA LYS A 6 -2.00 14.04 23.36
C LYS A 6 -1.43 13.60 22.01
N ARG A 7 -1.77 12.38 21.57
CA ARG A 7 -1.34 11.83 20.26
C ARG A 7 -1.78 12.68 19.06
N MET A 8 -2.85 13.48 19.17
CA MET A 8 -3.27 14.36 18.07
C MET A 8 -2.25 15.48 17.78
N GLY A 9 -1.44 15.87 18.77
CA GLY A 9 -0.33 16.80 18.55
C GLY A 9 0.88 16.17 17.84
N ALA A 10 1.15 14.88 18.08
CA ALA A 10 2.23 14.16 17.41
C ALA A 10 1.99 13.98 15.90
N MET A 11 0.74 13.82 15.50
CA MET A 11 0.34 13.61 14.09
C MET A 11 0.30 14.90 13.25
N ALA A 12 0.48 16.08 13.85
CA ALA A 12 0.22 17.35 13.15
C ALA A 12 1.10 17.58 11.90
N TYR A 13 2.34 17.09 11.90
CA TYR A 13 3.26 17.22 10.77
C TYR A 13 2.84 16.30 9.62
N THR A 14 2.70 15.00 9.88
CA THR A 14 2.31 14.00 8.86
C THR A 14 0.94 14.28 8.29
N ALA A 15 -0.04 14.70 9.11
CA ALA A 15 -1.37 15.12 8.67
C ALA A 15 -1.33 16.31 7.69
N ASN A 16 -0.43 17.28 7.91
CA ASN A 16 -0.23 18.39 6.99
C ASN A 16 0.39 17.94 5.65
N VAL A 17 1.39 17.04 5.68
CA VAL A 17 1.97 16.47 4.46
C VAL A 17 0.89 15.76 3.64
N VAL A 18 0.10 14.89 4.27
CA VAL A 18 -1.02 14.19 3.64
C VAL A 18 -2.07 15.14 3.06
N SER A 19 -2.47 16.17 3.81
CA SER A 19 -3.44 17.16 3.34
C SER A 19 -2.97 17.91 2.10
N ASN A 20 -1.69 18.28 2.05
CA ASN A 20 -1.10 18.97 0.90
C ASN A 20 -1.03 18.06 -0.33
N LEU A 21 -0.74 16.76 -0.17
CA LEU A 21 -0.75 15.78 -1.25
C LEU A 21 -2.11 15.71 -1.97
N PHE A 22 -3.20 15.73 -1.22
CA PHE A 22 -4.55 15.65 -1.79
C PHE A 22 -5.11 17.00 -2.27
N GLY A 23 -4.67 18.11 -1.69
CA GLY A 23 -5.16 19.45 -2.04
C GLY A 23 -4.92 19.82 -3.49
N ALA A 24 -3.73 19.53 -4.02
CA ALA A 24 -3.38 19.80 -5.42
C ALA A 24 -4.14 18.91 -6.43
N MET A 25 -4.58 17.72 -6.02
CA MET A 25 -5.29 16.77 -6.91
C MET A 25 -6.71 17.22 -7.27
N THR A 26 -7.32 18.12 -6.52
CA THR A 26 -8.71 18.52 -6.68
C THR A 26 -8.89 19.77 -7.56
N ASN A 27 -7.81 20.45 -7.90
CA ASN A 27 -7.86 21.63 -8.75
C ASN A 27 -7.88 21.23 -10.25
N PRO A 28 -8.98 21.49 -11.00
CA PRO A 28 -9.11 21.08 -12.39
C PRO A 28 -8.15 21.80 -13.35
N ASN A 29 -7.54 22.91 -12.92
CA ASN A 29 -6.61 23.70 -13.72
C ASN A 29 -5.14 23.27 -13.53
N ILE A 30 -4.88 22.25 -12.71
CA ILE A 30 -3.54 21.76 -12.42
C ILE A 30 -3.38 20.34 -12.99
N ILE A 31 -2.29 20.11 -13.71
CA ILE A 31 -1.86 18.76 -14.09
C ILE A 31 -1.16 18.15 -12.88
N SER A 32 -1.83 17.20 -12.23
CA SER A 32 -1.29 16.56 -11.02
C SER A 32 -0.58 15.24 -11.34
N PHE A 33 0.69 15.15 -10.96
CA PHE A 33 1.50 13.94 -10.93
C PHE A 33 1.57 13.34 -9.52
N GLY A 34 0.75 13.84 -8.59
CA GLY A 34 0.76 13.41 -7.18
C GLY A 34 -0.28 12.34 -6.84
N GLY A 35 -0.15 11.78 -5.63
CA GLY A 35 -1.17 11.02 -4.93
C GLY A 35 -1.31 9.53 -5.26
N GLY A 36 -0.73 8.99 -6.31
CA GLY A 36 -0.80 7.56 -6.67
C GLY A 36 -2.24 7.04 -6.86
N ALA A 37 -3.18 7.90 -7.24
CA ALA A 37 -4.55 7.51 -7.56
C ALA A 37 -4.60 6.78 -8.91
N PRO A 38 -5.38 5.67 -9.04
CA PRO A 38 -5.59 5.04 -10.32
C PRO A 38 -6.17 6.00 -11.36
N ALA A 39 -5.74 5.82 -12.60
CA ALA A 39 -6.28 6.53 -13.74
C ALA A 39 -7.79 6.29 -13.90
N LYS A 40 -8.52 7.26 -14.48
CA LYS A 40 -9.97 7.09 -14.71
C LYS A 40 -10.26 5.89 -15.61
N GLU A 41 -9.41 5.68 -16.61
CA GLU A 41 -9.47 4.55 -17.57
C GLU A 41 -9.20 3.19 -16.91
N ALA A 42 -8.53 3.19 -15.77
CA ALA A 42 -8.23 1.99 -14.98
C ALA A 42 -9.43 1.49 -14.16
N LEU A 43 -10.52 2.24 -14.07
CA LEU A 43 -11.69 1.87 -13.28
C LEU A 43 -12.65 1.00 -14.10
N PRO A 44 -13.05 -0.20 -13.67
CA PRO A 44 -13.93 -1.11 -14.41
C PRO A 44 -15.41 -0.70 -14.30
N ILE A 45 -15.74 0.56 -14.66
CA ILE A 45 -17.06 1.17 -14.41
C ILE A 45 -18.20 0.38 -15.07
N ASP A 46 -18.05 0.02 -16.35
CA ASP A 46 -19.13 -0.69 -17.07
C ASP A 46 -19.35 -2.10 -16.53
N ILE A 47 -18.27 -2.80 -16.17
CA ILE A 47 -18.37 -4.13 -15.54
C ILE A 47 -19.04 -4.01 -14.18
N LEU A 48 -18.64 -3.03 -13.35
CA LEU A 48 -19.24 -2.83 -12.04
C LEU A 48 -20.71 -2.45 -12.11
N ARG A 49 -21.11 -1.63 -13.09
CA ARG A 49 -22.52 -1.29 -13.34
C ARG A 49 -23.33 -2.55 -13.62
N GLN A 50 -22.85 -3.38 -14.56
CA GLN A 50 -23.52 -4.65 -14.90
C GLN A 50 -23.60 -5.58 -13.70
N LEU A 51 -22.48 -5.81 -13.00
CA LEU A 51 -22.45 -6.69 -11.82
C LEU A 51 -23.38 -6.20 -10.72
N THR A 52 -23.43 -4.90 -10.47
CA THR A 52 -24.30 -4.32 -9.44
C THR A 52 -25.76 -4.55 -9.76
N ASP A 53 -26.17 -4.31 -11.01
CA ASP A 53 -27.55 -4.54 -11.45
C ASP A 53 -27.96 -6.00 -11.29
N GLU A 54 -27.08 -6.92 -11.66
CA GLU A 54 -27.33 -8.36 -11.54
C GLU A 54 -27.33 -8.86 -10.09
N VAL A 55 -26.38 -8.42 -9.27
CA VAL A 55 -26.25 -8.84 -7.87
C VAL A 55 -27.47 -8.38 -7.06
N ILE A 56 -27.88 -7.13 -7.19
CA ILE A 56 -28.98 -6.58 -6.39
C ILE A 56 -30.33 -7.18 -6.78
N ARG A 57 -30.52 -7.59 -8.04
CA ARG A 57 -31.76 -8.24 -8.51
C ARG A 57 -31.91 -9.70 -8.07
N LYS A 58 -30.81 -10.37 -7.71
CA LYS A 58 -30.86 -11.78 -7.27
C LYS A 58 -31.16 -11.85 -5.78
N ASP A 59 -32.34 -12.33 -5.41
CA ASP A 59 -32.84 -12.36 -4.02
C ASP A 59 -31.79 -12.79 -2.98
N LYS A 60 -31.14 -13.93 -3.17
CA LYS A 60 -30.12 -14.42 -2.22
C LYS A 60 -28.85 -13.58 -2.22
N ARG A 61 -28.33 -13.20 -3.39
CA ARG A 61 -27.10 -12.43 -3.55
C ARG A 61 -27.29 -10.97 -3.10
N GLY A 62 -28.46 -10.39 -3.44
CA GLY A 62 -28.81 -9.05 -2.99
C GLY A 62 -28.95 -8.95 -1.47
N VAL A 63 -29.54 -9.96 -0.83
CA VAL A 63 -29.61 -10.01 0.65
C VAL A 63 -28.22 -10.11 1.25
N GLU A 64 -27.35 -11.00 0.77
CA GLU A 64 -25.95 -11.11 1.23
C GLU A 64 -25.19 -9.78 1.10
N ALA A 65 -25.34 -9.12 -0.06
CA ALA A 65 -24.66 -7.86 -0.35
C ALA A 65 -25.09 -6.67 0.53
N LEU A 66 -26.32 -6.72 1.10
CA LEU A 66 -26.92 -5.60 1.82
C LEU A 66 -27.16 -5.88 3.32
N GLN A 67 -26.91 -7.10 3.79
CA GLN A 67 -27.07 -7.49 5.20
C GLN A 67 -25.71 -7.47 5.91
N TYR A 68 -25.73 -7.55 7.24
CA TYR A 68 -24.54 -7.83 8.04
C TYR A 68 -23.88 -9.16 7.62
N GLY A 69 -22.55 -9.21 7.70
CA GLY A 69 -21.76 -10.36 7.29
C GLY A 69 -20.72 -10.81 8.30
N PRO A 70 -19.91 -11.81 7.92
CA PRO A 70 -18.86 -12.34 8.79
C PRO A 70 -17.79 -11.30 9.10
N LEU A 71 -17.30 -11.28 10.34
CA LEU A 71 -16.27 -10.35 10.82
C LEU A 71 -14.99 -10.38 9.97
N SER A 72 -14.52 -11.57 9.59
CA SER A 72 -13.31 -11.76 8.79
C SER A 72 -13.52 -11.67 7.27
N GLY A 73 -14.74 -11.39 6.81
CA GLY A 73 -15.11 -11.31 5.40
C GLY A 73 -15.85 -12.54 4.85
N THR A 74 -16.45 -12.40 3.67
CA THR A 74 -17.22 -13.47 3.04
C THR A 74 -16.33 -14.63 2.62
N LYS A 75 -16.87 -15.84 2.63
CA LYS A 75 -16.20 -17.05 2.13
C LYS A 75 -15.71 -16.87 0.70
N ASP A 76 -16.60 -16.38 -0.17
CA ASP A 76 -16.32 -16.16 -1.58
C ASP A 76 -15.13 -15.21 -1.81
N MET A 77 -15.07 -14.10 -1.03
CA MET A 77 -13.97 -13.15 -1.16
C MET A 77 -12.66 -13.71 -0.62
N LYS A 78 -12.69 -14.45 0.48
CA LYS A 78 -11.52 -15.14 1.03
C LYS A 78 -10.98 -16.20 0.07
N GLU A 79 -11.85 -16.96 -0.58
CA GLU A 79 -11.48 -17.93 -1.63
C GLU A 79 -10.81 -17.26 -2.83
N VAL A 80 -11.32 -16.12 -3.29
CA VAL A 80 -10.68 -15.30 -4.34
C VAL A 80 -9.28 -14.86 -3.93
N ILE A 81 -9.12 -14.30 -2.73
CA ILE A 81 -7.82 -13.86 -2.23
C ILE A 81 -6.81 -15.01 -2.20
N VAL A 82 -7.22 -16.17 -1.67
CA VAL A 82 -6.35 -17.34 -1.58
C VAL A 82 -6.00 -17.87 -2.96
N ASN A 83 -6.99 -18.15 -3.79
CA ASN A 83 -6.79 -18.91 -5.04
C ASN A 83 -6.24 -18.05 -6.19
N GLU A 84 -6.61 -16.77 -6.26
CA GLU A 84 -6.26 -15.90 -7.38
C GLU A 84 -5.04 -15.00 -7.07
N LEU A 85 -4.83 -14.64 -5.79
CA LEU A 85 -3.80 -13.65 -5.43
C LEU A 85 -2.63 -14.23 -4.62
N LEU A 86 -2.85 -15.21 -3.72
CA LEU A 86 -1.81 -15.70 -2.81
C LEU A 86 -1.14 -16.99 -3.29
N LEU A 87 -1.91 -18.04 -3.59
CA LEU A 87 -1.37 -19.32 -4.05
C LEU A 87 -0.54 -19.20 -5.34
N PRO A 88 -0.96 -18.43 -6.37
CA PRO A 88 -0.14 -18.24 -7.58
C PRO A 88 1.20 -17.56 -7.33
N LYS A 89 1.33 -16.81 -6.22
CA LYS A 89 2.58 -16.13 -5.79
C LYS A 89 3.47 -17.02 -4.89
N GLY A 90 3.07 -18.27 -4.67
CA GLY A 90 3.80 -19.23 -3.84
C GLY A 90 3.53 -19.14 -2.33
N VAL A 91 2.59 -18.32 -1.89
CA VAL A 91 2.20 -18.21 -0.48
C VAL A 91 1.34 -19.42 -0.10
N LYS A 92 1.79 -20.21 0.87
CA LYS A 92 1.05 -21.38 1.37
C LYS A 92 0.04 -20.92 2.42
N CYS A 93 -1.25 -20.93 2.07
CA CYS A 93 -2.31 -20.49 2.97
C CYS A 93 -3.65 -21.15 2.66
N THR A 94 -4.59 -20.98 3.59
CA THR A 94 -6.01 -21.30 3.44
C THR A 94 -6.86 -20.07 3.74
N THR A 95 -8.17 -20.17 3.65
CA THR A 95 -9.08 -19.09 4.02
C THR A 95 -9.00 -18.69 5.49
N ASP A 96 -8.43 -19.55 6.37
CA ASP A 96 -8.26 -19.24 7.80
C ASP A 96 -7.07 -18.28 8.04
N ASN A 97 -6.18 -18.15 7.05
CA ASN A 97 -5.08 -17.20 7.06
C ASN A 97 -5.47 -15.80 6.57
N VAL A 98 -6.73 -15.56 6.16
CA VAL A 98 -7.12 -14.34 5.47
C VAL A 98 -8.27 -13.64 6.18
N MET A 99 -8.15 -12.32 6.31
CA MET A 99 -9.21 -11.41 6.74
C MET A 99 -9.40 -10.28 5.71
N VAL A 100 -10.65 -10.00 5.35
CA VAL A 100 -11.02 -8.88 4.48
C VAL A 100 -11.10 -7.60 5.28
N VAL A 101 -10.49 -6.53 4.77
CA VAL A 101 -10.41 -5.22 5.42
C VAL A 101 -10.89 -4.09 4.51
N ALA A 102 -11.17 -2.92 5.08
CA ALA A 102 -11.63 -1.73 4.35
C ALA A 102 -10.45 -0.96 3.70
N GLY A 103 -9.69 -1.67 2.85
CA GLY A 103 -8.46 -1.19 2.21
C GLY A 103 -7.20 -1.48 3.05
N GLY A 104 -6.02 -1.34 2.42
CA GLY A 104 -4.73 -1.68 3.05
C GLY A 104 -4.47 -0.92 4.36
N LEU A 105 -4.85 0.36 4.43
CA LEU A 105 -4.68 1.16 5.66
C LEU A 105 -5.40 0.59 6.88
N GLU A 106 -6.57 -0.04 6.71
CA GLU A 106 -7.22 -0.73 7.83
C GLU A 106 -6.40 -1.94 8.26
N GLY A 107 -5.80 -2.68 7.33
CA GLY A 107 -4.92 -3.81 7.65
C GLY A 107 -3.70 -3.37 8.47
N ILE A 108 -3.06 -2.27 8.08
CA ILE A 108 -1.94 -1.65 8.82
C ILE A 108 -2.41 -1.22 10.22
N ASN A 109 -3.54 -0.50 10.30
CA ASN A 109 -4.09 -0.01 11.57
C ASN A 109 -4.44 -1.16 12.53
N LEU A 110 -5.12 -2.20 12.06
CA LEU A 110 -5.46 -3.37 12.89
C LEU A 110 -4.21 -4.12 13.35
N THR A 111 -3.18 -4.22 12.50
CA THR A 111 -1.90 -4.82 12.91
C THR A 111 -1.28 -4.01 14.04
N CYS A 112 -1.31 -2.67 13.96
CA CYS A 112 -0.84 -1.83 15.06
C CYS A 112 -1.68 -1.99 16.33
N GLN A 113 -3.02 -2.09 16.21
CA GLN A 113 -3.89 -2.34 17.38
C GLN A 113 -3.56 -3.61 18.14
N VAL A 114 -3.09 -4.66 17.42
CA VAL A 114 -2.79 -5.97 18.03
C VAL A 114 -1.36 -6.02 18.58
N TYR A 115 -0.41 -5.31 17.97
CA TYR A 115 1.00 -5.53 18.28
C TYR A 115 1.73 -4.34 18.90
N ILE A 116 1.24 -3.10 18.75
CA ILE A 116 2.00 -1.89 19.09
C ILE A 116 1.48 -1.23 20.36
N ASP A 117 2.37 -1.06 21.32
CA ASP A 117 2.18 -0.25 22.52
C ASP A 117 2.87 1.13 22.37
N PRO A 118 2.41 2.16 23.11
CA PRO A 118 3.06 3.47 23.13
C PRO A 118 4.55 3.39 23.45
N GLY A 119 5.38 3.97 22.57
CA GLY A 119 6.83 3.99 22.71
C GLY A 119 7.58 2.85 22.02
N ASP A 120 6.87 1.85 21.49
CA ASP A 120 7.47 0.82 20.66
C ASP A 120 8.17 1.42 19.42
N VAL A 121 9.21 0.74 18.95
CA VAL A 121 9.97 1.16 17.78
C VAL A 121 9.50 0.37 16.57
N ILE A 122 9.25 1.09 15.46
CA ILE A 122 8.99 0.53 14.13
C ILE A 122 10.11 0.96 13.20
N LEU A 123 10.79 0.00 12.57
CA LEU A 123 11.73 0.28 11.49
C LEU A 123 10.95 0.42 10.18
N VAL A 124 11.22 1.47 9.44
CA VAL A 124 10.56 1.77 8.15
C VAL A 124 11.62 2.05 7.09
N GLU A 125 11.28 1.89 5.83
CA GLU A 125 12.12 2.33 4.71
C GLU A 125 12.32 3.86 4.75
N SER A 126 13.44 4.36 4.26
CA SER A 126 13.73 5.80 4.18
C SER A 126 14.13 6.14 2.74
N PRO A 127 13.21 6.73 1.94
CA PRO A 127 11.85 7.22 2.27
C PRO A 127 10.78 6.11 2.41
N THR A 128 9.61 6.43 3.02
CA THR A 128 8.50 5.48 3.21
C THR A 128 7.13 6.13 3.00
N PHE A 129 6.07 5.32 3.02
CA PHE A 129 4.69 5.75 2.81
C PHE A 129 4.16 6.55 4.02
N VAL A 130 3.88 7.82 3.80
CA VAL A 130 3.53 8.78 4.87
C VAL A 130 2.25 8.42 5.64
N HIS A 131 1.22 7.84 4.99
CA HIS A 131 0.00 7.44 5.69
C HIS A 131 0.23 6.28 6.68
N SER A 132 1.18 5.39 6.43
CA SER A 132 1.53 4.37 7.43
C SER A 132 2.26 4.98 8.62
N VAL A 133 3.14 5.96 8.39
CA VAL A 133 3.78 6.72 9.48
C VAL A 133 2.74 7.44 10.32
N GLU A 134 1.73 8.07 9.70
CA GLU A 134 0.60 8.70 10.39
C GLU A 134 -0.15 7.71 11.30
N ILE A 135 -0.37 6.47 10.81
CA ILE A 135 -0.97 5.41 11.64
C ILE A 135 -0.04 5.05 12.81
N PHE A 136 1.27 4.87 12.57
CA PHE A 136 2.23 4.53 13.61
C PHE A 136 2.31 5.60 14.71
N GLU A 137 2.31 6.87 14.32
CA GLU A 137 2.24 8.01 15.26
C GLU A 137 0.94 8.03 16.08
N MET A 138 -0.19 7.59 15.49
CA MET A 138 -1.46 7.47 16.21
C MET A 138 -1.38 6.45 17.36
N PHE A 139 -0.52 5.43 17.24
CA PHE A 139 -0.21 4.47 18.30
C PHE A 139 0.97 4.91 19.20
N GLU A 140 1.44 6.14 19.05
CA GLU A 140 2.58 6.69 19.78
C GLU A 140 3.88 5.88 19.60
N ALA A 141 4.01 5.16 18.46
CA ALA A 141 5.21 4.44 18.09
C ALA A 141 6.32 5.40 17.59
N LYS A 142 7.57 4.94 17.70
CA LYS A 142 8.75 5.68 17.21
C LYS A 142 9.19 5.07 15.89
N CYS A 143 9.06 5.81 14.80
CA CYS A 143 9.55 5.40 13.50
C CYS A 143 11.05 5.69 13.38
N ILE A 144 11.82 4.72 12.90
CA ILE A 144 13.26 4.84 12.61
C ILE A 144 13.46 4.41 11.15
N GLY A 145 13.96 5.31 10.33
CA GLY A 145 14.25 5.04 8.92
C GLY A 145 15.41 4.07 8.75
N VAL A 146 15.31 3.17 7.79
CA VAL A 146 16.37 2.29 7.30
C VAL A 146 16.75 2.72 5.90
N ASP A 147 18.03 2.93 5.66
CA ASP A 147 18.55 3.41 4.38
C ASP A 147 18.19 2.46 3.23
N MET A 148 17.99 3.05 2.06
CA MET A 148 17.69 2.33 0.82
C MET A 148 18.76 2.60 -0.25
N ASP A 149 18.88 1.67 -1.18
CA ASP A 149 19.55 1.84 -2.47
C ASP A 149 18.66 1.31 -3.61
N GLU A 150 19.21 1.05 -4.78
CA GLU A 150 18.43 0.60 -5.94
C GLU A 150 17.74 -0.76 -5.74
N ASP A 151 18.27 -1.61 -4.86
CA ASP A 151 17.68 -2.91 -4.47
C ASP A 151 16.71 -2.83 -3.27
N GLY A 152 16.33 -1.62 -2.83
CA GLY A 152 15.45 -1.37 -1.70
C GLY A 152 16.19 -1.21 -0.37
N MET A 153 15.59 -1.61 0.74
CA MET A 153 16.14 -1.49 2.09
C MET A 153 17.48 -2.19 2.23
N LYS A 154 18.50 -1.50 2.81
CA LYS A 154 19.84 -2.06 3.05
C LYS A 154 19.84 -3.00 4.25
N MET A 155 20.33 -4.21 4.06
CA MET A 155 20.24 -5.27 5.08
C MET A 155 21.24 -5.11 6.22
N ASP A 156 22.41 -4.53 5.97
CA ASP A 156 23.39 -4.19 7.01
C ASP A 156 22.90 -3.10 7.96
N ASP A 157 22.28 -2.04 7.42
CA ASP A 157 21.65 -0.98 8.20
C ASP A 157 20.41 -1.50 8.96
N LEU A 158 19.60 -2.35 8.31
CA LEU A 158 18.45 -3.00 8.97
C LEU A 158 18.91 -3.81 10.19
N GLU A 159 19.89 -4.70 10.04
CA GLU A 159 20.37 -5.55 11.14
C GLU A 159 21.02 -4.70 12.27
N ALA A 160 21.81 -3.68 11.92
CA ALA A 160 22.38 -2.77 12.90
C ALA A 160 21.30 -2.01 13.70
N LYS A 161 20.23 -1.56 13.03
CA LYS A 161 19.10 -0.88 13.68
C LYS A 161 18.24 -1.82 14.52
N ILE A 162 18.04 -3.07 14.10
CA ILE A 162 17.39 -4.10 14.93
C ILE A 162 18.16 -4.27 16.25
N GLN A 163 19.47 -4.45 16.18
CA GLN A 163 20.33 -4.64 17.38
C GLN A 163 20.34 -3.41 18.28
N LYS A 164 20.31 -2.20 17.72
CA LYS A 164 20.40 -0.96 18.46
C LYS A 164 19.08 -0.55 19.13
N TYR A 165 17.97 -0.70 18.42
CA TYR A 165 16.69 -0.15 18.84
C TYR A 165 15.69 -1.20 19.34
N HIS A 166 15.97 -2.50 19.15
CA HIS A 166 15.08 -3.60 19.53
C HIS A 166 13.64 -3.38 19.08
N PRO A 167 13.38 -3.18 17.77
CA PRO A 167 12.08 -2.79 17.26
C PRO A 167 11.04 -3.88 17.50
N LYS A 168 9.78 -3.46 17.64
CA LYS A 168 8.62 -4.36 17.67
C LYS A 168 8.24 -4.84 16.27
N MET A 169 8.40 -3.95 15.27
CA MET A 169 7.96 -4.21 13.91
C MET A 169 8.93 -3.62 12.88
N ILE A 170 9.05 -4.30 11.73
CA ILE A 170 9.61 -3.80 10.49
C ILE A 170 8.46 -3.60 9.51
N TYR A 171 8.26 -2.39 9.01
CA TYR A 171 7.32 -2.09 7.94
C TYR A 171 8.06 -1.93 6.62
N VAL A 172 7.62 -2.66 5.59
CA VAL A 172 8.28 -2.69 4.28
C VAL A 172 7.26 -2.79 3.14
N ILE A 173 7.50 -2.03 2.06
CA ILE A 173 6.76 -2.12 0.79
C ILE A 173 7.69 -2.77 -0.24
N PRO A 174 7.70 -4.10 -0.37
CA PRO A 174 8.76 -4.81 -1.08
C PRO A 174 8.67 -4.72 -2.61
N THR A 175 7.51 -4.30 -3.16
CA THR A 175 7.29 -4.28 -4.61
C THR A 175 6.78 -2.91 -5.05
N PHE A 176 7.55 -2.24 -5.93
CA PHE A 176 7.23 -0.90 -6.46
C PHE A 176 6.91 0.12 -5.36
N GLN A 177 7.83 0.20 -4.41
CA GLN A 177 7.74 0.94 -3.16
C GLN A 177 7.22 2.37 -3.34
N ASN A 178 6.33 2.77 -2.46
CA ASN A 178 5.85 4.15 -2.35
C ASN A 178 6.70 4.93 -1.34
N PRO A 179 7.46 5.98 -1.75
CA PRO A 179 7.34 6.68 -3.04
C PRO A 179 8.41 6.33 -4.08
N SER A 180 9.38 5.45 -3.78
CA SER A 180 10.61 5.34 -4.58
C SER A 180 10.45 4.57 -5.91
N GLY A 181 9.37 3.80 -6.08
CA GLY A 181 9.19 2.89 -7.23
C GLY A 181 10.15 1.68 -7.22
N ARG A 182 11.04 1.57 -6.24
CA ARG A 182 12.03 0.50 -6.13
C ARG A 182 11.39 -0.82 -5.74
N THR A 183 12.06 -1.91 -6.08
CA THR A 183 11.62 -3.27 -5.70
C THR A 183 12.71 -3.92 -4.86
N LEU A 184 12.34 -4.40 -3.67
CA LEU A 184 13.24 -5.16 -2.80
C LEU A 184 13.65 -6.45 -3.49
N SER A 185 14.96 -6.65 -3.67
CA SER A 185 15.52 -7.80 -4.37
C SER A 185 15.20 -9.13 -3.67
N LEU A 186 15.21 -10.23 -4.41
CA LEU A 186 14.90 -11.57 -3.88
C LEU A 186 15.76 -11.93 -2.66
N GLU A 187 17.06 -11.64 -2.73
CA GLU A 187 17.99 -11.93 -1.64
C GLU A 187 17.66 -11.11 -0.39
N ARG A 188 17.27 -9.85 -0.56
CA ARG A 188 16.87 -8.99 0.56
C ARG A 188 15.53 -9.42 1.16
N ARG A 189 14.57 -9.91 0.35
CA ARG A 189 13.31 -10.49 0.88
C ARG A 189 13.57 -11.69 1.79
N LYS A 190 14.46 -12.60 1.37
CA LYS A 190 14.91 -13.74 2.20
C LYS A 190 15.58 -13.26 3.48
N LYS A 191 16.45 -12.23 3.36
CA LYS A 191 17.19 -11.70 4.52
C LYS A 191 16.29 -11.00 5.53
N VAL A 192 15.26 -10.27 5.09
CA VAL A 192 14.25 -9.70 6.00
C VAL A 192 13.55 -10.80 6.80
N ALA A 193 13.10 -11.89 6.15
CA ALA A 193 12.48 -13.02 6.84
C ALA A 193 13.45 -13.72 7.80
N GLU A 194 14.72 -13.90 7.43
CA GLU A 194 15.77 -14.44 8.28
C GLU A 194 15.99 -13.57 9.53
N LEU A 195 16.11 -12.26 9.35
CA LEU A 195 16.32 -11.31 10.45
C LEU A 195 15.10 -11.26 11.37
N SER A 196 13.89 -11.29 10.81
CA SER A 196 12.65 -11.42 11.58
C SER A 196 12.66 -12.64 12.47
N ALA A 197 12.99 -13.80 11.93
CA ALA A 197 13.08 -15.05 12.72
C ALA A 197 14.20 -15.00 13.76
N LYS A 198 15.39 -14.49 13.39
CA LYS A 198 16.58 -14.41 14.26
C LYS A 198 16.34 -13.53 15.49
N TYR A 199 15.70 -12.39 15.31
CA TYR A 199 15.52 -11.39 16.35
C TYR A 199 14.08 -11.34 16.91
N ASN A 200 13.19 -12.22 16.44
CA ASN A 200 11.78 -12.29 16.81
C ASN A 200 11.08 -10.91 16.65
N VAL A 201 11.21 -10.30 15.48
CA VAL A 201 10.61 -9.01 15.13
C VAL A 201 9.50 -9.23 14.11
N LEU A 202 8.32 -8.63 14.33
CA LEU A 202 7.21 -8.67 13.39
C LEU A 202 7.61 -8.00 12.07
N VAL A 203 7.22 -8.57 10.94
CA VAL A 203 7.28 -7.90 9.63
C VAL A 203 5.86 -7.61 9.16
N LEU A 204 5.59 -6.33 8.87
CA LEU A 204 4.39 -5.92 8.15
C LEU A 204 4.77 -5.66 6.70
N GLU A 205 4.45 -6.63 5.83
CA GLU A 205 4.65 -6.57 4.39
C GLU A 205 3.43 -5.90 3.75
N ASP A 206 3.57 -4.64 3.31
CA ASP A 206 2.52 -3.88 2.61
C ASP A 206 2.76 -3.96 1.09
N ASP A 207 1.90 -4.65 0.35
CA ASP A 207 2.19 -4.99 -1.04
C ASP A 207 1.03 -4.65 -2.03
N PRO A 208 0.54 -3.40 -2.05
CA PRO A 208 -0.63 -3.02 -2.84
C PRO A 208 -0.35 -2.84 -4.33
N TYR A 209 0.92 -2.85 -4.77
CA TYR A 209 1.31 -2.52 -6.14
C TYR A 209 1.79 -3.71 -6.95
N ARG A 210 2.09 -4.87 -6.34
CA ARG A 210 2.76 -6.00 -6.99
C ARG A 210 2.08 -6.50 -8.26
N ASP A 211 0.75 -6.48 -8.29
CA ASP A 211 -0.02 -6.93 -9.46
C ASP A 211 -0.04 -5.88 -10.60
N ILE A 212 0.50 -4.68 -10.39
CA ILE A 212 0.73 -3.68 -11.45
C ILE A 212 2.18 -3.78 -11.92
N ARG A 213 2.56 -4.96 -12.41
CA ARG A 213 3.86 -5.20 -13.02
C ARG A 213 3.73 -5.15 -14.53
N TYR A 214 4.56 -4.35 -15.17
CA TYR A 214 4.56 -4.21 -16.63
C TYR A 214 5.92 -4.54 -17.29
N SER A 215 6.94 -4.86 -16.49
CA SER A 215 8.23 -5.38 -16.94
C SER A 215 8.92 -6.20 -15.83
N GLY A 216 10.02 -6.89 -16.17
CA GLY A 216 10.78 -7.73 -15.25
C GLY A 216 10.04 -9.00 -14.80
N GLU A 217 10.59 -9.67 -13.78
CA GLU A 217 10.05 -10.92 -13.22
C GLU A 217 9.33 -10.68 -11.91
N ASP A 218 8.25 -11.42 -11.67
CA ASP A 218 7.54 -11.38 -10.38
C ASP A 218 8.36 -12.10 -9.31
N LEU A 219 8.59 -11.41 -8.19
CA LEU A 219 9.34 -11.96 -7.07
C LEU A 219 8.37 -12.48 -5.98
N PRO A 220 8.64 -13.62 -5.34
CA PRO A 220 7.80 -14.11 -4.25
C PRO A 220 7.75 -13.11 -3.08
N PRO A 221 6.59 -12.99 -2.39
CA PRO A 221 6.48 -12.20 -1.16
C PRO A 221 7.50 -12.61 -0.09
N ILE A 222 7.81 -11.70 0.83
CA ILE A 222 8.62 -12.00 2.03
C ILE A 222 7.96 -13.14 2.82
N LYS A 223 6.64 -13.16 2.89
CA LYS A 223 5.85 -14.23 3.53
C LYS A 223 6.21 -15.64 3.06
N CYS A 224 6.63 -15.81 1.81
CA CYS A 224 7.07 -17.13 1.31
C CYS A 224 8.32 -17.68 2.01
N PHE A 225 9.10 -16.83 2.63
CA PHE A 225 10.33 -17.18 3.37
C PHE A 225 10.15 -17.16 4.89
N ASP A 226 8.95 -16.84 5.37
CA ASP A 226 8.60 -16.84 6.78
C ASP A 226 8.53 -18.28 7.32
N THR A 227 9.39 -18.61 8.26
CA THR A 227 9.48 -19.95 8.87
C THR A 227 8.93 -19.99 10.29
N VAL A 228 8.59 -18.84 10.87
CA VAL A 228 8.19 -18.73 12.29
C VAL A 228 6.83 -18.05 12.51
N GLY A 229 6.18 -17.59 11.43
CA GLY A 229 4.88 -16.95 11.50
C GLY A 229 4.90 -15.46 11.83
N ASN A 230 6.05 -14.80 11.71
CA ASN A 230 6.23 -13.39 12.06
C ASN A 230 5.89 -12.41 10.94
N VAL A 231 5.52 -12.86 9.73
CA VAL A 231 5.19 -11.96 8.61
C VAL A 231 3.68 -11.84 8.46
N VAL A 232 3.17 -10.62 8.60
CA VAL A 232 1.81 -10.21 8.29
C VAL A 232 1.83 -9.47 6.95
N VAL A 233 0.99 -9.91 6.01
CA VAL A 233 0.83 -9.24 4.71
C VAL A 233 -0.41 -8.35 4.75
N ALA A 234 -0.28 -7.08 4.42
CA ALA A 234 -1.39 -6.18 4.13
C ALA A 234 -1.43 -5.88 2.63
N ASN A 235 -2.62 -5.90 2.04
CA ASN A 235 -2.78 -5.63 0.61
C ASN A 235 -4.11 -4.92 0.33
N SER A 236 -4.24 -4.36 -0.87
CA SER A 236 -5.38 -3.53 -1.26
C SER A 236 -5.86 -3.83 -2.68
N PHE A 237 -7.17 -3.88 -2.87
CA PHE A 237 -7.80 -3.92 -4.19
C PHE A 237 -7.87 -2.54 -4.87
N SER A 238 -7.37 -1.49 -4.21
CA SER A 238 -7.44 -0.11 -4.72
C SER A 238 -6.76 0.08 -6.07
N LYS A 239 -5.73 -0.72 -6.37
CA LYS A 239 -4.92 -0.55 -7.59
C LYS A 239 -5.33 -1.49 -8.72
N ILE A 240 -5.94 -2.63 -8.40
CA ILE A 240 -6.33 -3.66 -9.38
C ILE A 240 -7.86 -3.76 -9.61
N PHE A 241 -8.65 -3.07 -8.78
CA PHE A 241 -10.11 -3.06 -8.89
C PHE A 241 -10.67 -1.65 -8.79
N SER A 242 -10.74 -1.06 -7.58
CA SER A 242 -11.19 0.32 -7.41
C SER A 242 -10.83 0.87 -6.02
N PRO A 243 -10.26 2.08 -5.90
CA PRO A 243 -9.95 2.68 -4.61
C PRO A 243 -11.21 3.11 -3.85
N GLY A 244 -12.27 3.50 -4.56
CA GLY A 244 -13.53 4.00 -3.97
C GLY A 244 -14.35 2.95 -3.23
N VAL A 245 -14.18 1.66 -3.56
CA VAL A 245 -14.93 0.56 -2.89
C VAL A 245 -14.36 0.20 -1.52
N ARG A 246 -13.19 0.71 -1.18
CA ARG A 246 -12.52 0.47 0.11
C ARG A 246 -12.44 -1.03 0.45
N LEU A 247 -11.67 -1.78 -0.33
CA LEU A 247 -11.47 -3.21 -0.14
C LEU A 247 -9.98 -3.56 -0.09
N GLY A 248 -9.60 -4.45 0.82
CA GLY A 248 -8.26 -4.98 0.99
C GLY A 248 -8.29 -6.30 1.76
N TYR A 249 -7.14 -6.84 2.07
CA TYR A 249 -7.02 -8.01 2.92
C TYR A 249 -5.76 -7.99 3.77
N VAL A 250 -5.82 -8.73 4.87
CA VAL A 250 -4.65 -9.12 5.67
C VAL A 250 -4.49 -10.63 5.58
N MET A 251 -3.25 -11.07 5.43
CA MET A 251 -2.89 -12.48 5.49
C MET A 251 -1.84 -12.69 6.59
N ALA A 252 -2.08 -13.64 7.49
CA ALA A 252 -1.20 -13.97 8.60
C ALA A 252 -1.46 -15.41 9.11
N GLU A 253 -0.75 -15.82 10.15
CA GLU A 253 -1.06 -17.06 10.85
C GLU A 253 -2.47 -17.02 11.47
N PRO A 254 -3.19 -18.16 11.58
CA PRO A 254 -4.57 -18.19 12.07
C PRO A 254 -4.76 -17.55 13.44
N GLU A 255 -3.79 -17.67 14.34
CA GLU A 255 -3.82 -17.04 15.66
C GLU A 255 -3.79 -15.51 15.54
N THR A 256 -2.94 -14.96 14.68
CA THR A 256 -2.90 -13.52 14.38
C THR A 256 -4.21 -13.05 13.75
N ILE A 257 -4.78 -13.81 12.81
CA ILE A 257 -6.09 -13.49 12.20
C ILE A 257 -7.21 -13.47 13.26
N HIS A 258 -7.14 -14.34 14.27
CA HIS A 258 -8.08 -14.31 15.39
C HIS A 258 -8.05 -12.98 16.14
N TYR A 259 -6.86 -12.52 16.59
CA TYR A 259 -6.72 -11.25 17.31
C TYR A 259 -7.06 -10.04 16.43
N LEU A 260 -6.67 -10.05 15.16
CA LEU A 260 -7.05 -9.01 14.20
C LEU A 260 -8.58 -8.95 14.03
N THR A 261 -9.26 -10.11 14.05
CA THR A 261 -10.73 -10.17 13.95
C THR A 261 -11.41 -9.59 15.20
N GLU A 262 -10.84 -9.81 16.38
CA GLU A 262 -11.32 -9.20 17.63
C GLU A 262 -11.15 -7.67 17.61
N ALA A 263 -9.97 -7.18 17.20
CA ALA A 263 -9.71 -5.75 17.03
C ALA A 263 -10.66 -5.11 16.00
N LYS A 264 -10.89 -5.79 14.87
CA LYS A 264 -11.84 -5.35 13.84
C LYS A 264 -13.28 -5.33 14.36
N SER A 265 -13.69 -6.31 15.15
CA SER A 265 -15.01 -6.35 15.77
C SER A 265 -15.27 -5.09 16.62
N ALA A 266 -14.25 -4.64 17.37
CA ALA A 266 -14.33 -3.43 18.18
C ALA A 266 -14.25 -2.12 17.36
N THR A 267 -13.70 -2.18 16.13
CA THR A 267 -13.51 -1.00 15.28
C THR A 267 -14.72 -0.72 14.40
N ASN A 268 -15.13 -1.67 13.56
CA ASN A 268 -16.21 -1.48 12.58
C ASN A 268 -17.03 -2.75 12.29
N SER A 269 -16.88 -3.78 13.09
CA SER A 269 -17.53 -5.07 12.98
C SER A 269 -17.05 -5.88 11.75
N HIS A 270 -17.38 -5.46 10.54
CA HIS A 270 -16.97 -6.13 9.29
C HIS A 270 -16.79 -5.12 8.16
N THR A 271 -16.05 -5.52 7.13
CA THR A 271 -15.92 -4.74 5.90
C THR A 271 -17.23 -4.75 5.11
N SER A 272 -17.56 -3.64 4.43
CA SER A 272 -18.78 -3.51 3.63
C SER A 272 -19.01 -4.73 2.73
N MET A 273 -20.24 -5.26 2.76
CA MET A 273 -20.59 -6.51 2.08
C MET A 273 -20.72 -6.34 0.57
N LEU A 274 -21.35 -5.25 0.10
CA LEU A 274 -21.56 -5.03 -1.32
C LEU A 274 -20.25 -5.03 -2.14
N PRO A 275 -19.20 -4.31 -1.75
CA PRO A 275 -17.90 -4.41 -2.44
C PRO A 275 -17.29 -5.80 -2.43
N GLN A 276 -17.42 -6.57 -1.34
CA GLN A 276 -16.91 -7.94 -1.29
C GLN A 276 -17.61 -8.83 -2.30
N VAL A 277 -18.94 -8.75 -2.39
CA VAL A 277 -19.73 -9.54 -3.34
C VAL A 277 -19.37 -9.14 -4.78
N LEU A 278 -19.31 -7.84 -5.10
CA LEU A 278 -18.96 -7.36 -6.43
C LEU A 278 -17.55 -7.77 -6.85
N CYS A 279 -16.57 -7.65 -5.97
CA CYS A 279 -15.20 -8.04 -6.25
C CYS A 279 -15.08 -9.55 -6.44
N ALA A 280 -15.72 -10.35 -5.60
CA ALA A 280 -15.74 -11.80 -5.76
C ALA A 280 -16.36 -12.23 -7.10
N GLU A 281 -17.49 -11.62 -7.51
CA GLU A 281 -18.10 -11.86 -8.80
C GLU A 281 -17.20 -11.43 -9.98
N PHE A 282 -16.49 -10.31 -9.84
CA PHE A 282 -15.54 -9.82 -10.84
C PHE A 282 -14.44 -10.85 -11.14
N PHE A 283 -13.85 -11.45 -10.11
CA PHE A 283 -12.83 -12.49 -10.25
C PHE A 283 -13.46 -13.82 -10.75
N LYS A 284 -14.50 -14.31 -10.08
CA LYS A 284 -15.14 -15.59 -10.40
C LYS A 284 -15.72 -15.69 -11.82
N ARG A 285 -16.10 -14.55 -12.41
CA ARG A 285 -16.59 -14.50 -13.81
C ARG A 285 -15.47 -14.27 -14.82
N GLY A 286 -14.21 -14.22 -14.38
CA GLY A 286 -13.06 -14.11 -15.28
C GLY A 286 -12.86 -12.72 -15.89
N TYR A 287 -13.38 -11.65 -15.27
CA TYR A 287 -13.10 -10.28 -15.75
C TYR A 287 -11.69 -9.81 -15.40
N TYR A 288 -11.10 -10.35 -14.32
CA TYR A 288 -9.80 -9.87 -13.82
C TYR A 288 -8.65 -10.01 -14.82
N PRO A 289 -8.41 -11.14 -15.54
CA PRO A 289 -7.26 -11.27 -16.42
C PRO A 289 -7.17 -10.19 -17.50
N ALA A 290 -8.26 -9.96 -18.23
CA ALA A 290 -8.29 -8.94 -19.28
C ALA A 290 -8.18 -7.52 -18.71
N HIS A 291 -8.78 -7.25 -17.56
CA HIS A 291 -8.65 -5.98 -16.86
C HIS A 291 -7.21 -5.74 -16.38
N HIS A 292 -6.56 -6.75 -15.82
CA HIS A 292 -5.18 -6.70 -15.37
C HIS A 292 -4.20 -6.42 -16.52
N GLU A 293 -4.37 -7.10 -17.67
CA GLU A 293 -3.57 -6.83 -18.87
C GLU A 293 -3.70 -5.38 -19.32
N MET A 294 -4.93 -4.87 -19.39
CA MET A 294 -5.22 -3.47 -19.74
C MET A 294 -4.56 -2.49 -18.76
N LEU A 295 -4.60 -2.78 -17.44
CA LEU A 295 -3.92 -1.95 -16.43
C LEU A 295 -2.41 -1.90 -16.65
N CYS A 296 -1.78 -3.05 -16.84
CA CYS A 296 -0.35 -3.15 -17.06
C CYS A 296 0.08 -2.39 -18.32
N ASP A 297 -0.67 -2.51 -19.41
CA ASP A 297 -0.40 -1.79 -20.65
C ASP A 297 -0.56 -0.27 -20.51
N LEU A 298 -1.62 0.17 -19.84
CA LEU A 298 -1.88 1.59 -19.57
C LEU A 298 -0.73 2.23 -18.79
N TYR A 299 -0.32 1.58 -17.70
CA TYR A 299 0.71 2.15 -16.82
C TYR A 299 2.12 2.01 -17.40
N ARG A 300 2.40 0.98 -18.21
CA ARG A 300 3.66 0.90 -18.97
C ARG A 300 3.82 2.09 -19.89
N GLN A 301 2.79 2.42 -20.68
CA GLN A 301 2.82 3.56 -21.59
C GLN A 301 3.05 4.88 -20.84
N ARG A 302 2.39 5.07 -19.69
CA ARG A 302 2.57 6.27 -18.87
C ARG A 302 3.95 6.37 -18.25
N ARG A 303 4.48 5.24 -17.72
CA ARG A 303 5.85 5.18 -17.21
C ARG A 303 6.86 5.54 -18.30
N ASP A 304 6.77 4.92 -19.47
CA ASP A 304 7.71 5.10 -20.56
C ASP A 304 7.71 6.56 -21.02
N ALA A 305 6.53 7.17 -21.20
CA ALA A 305 6.42 8.59 -21.54
C ALA A 305 7.01 9.50 -20.45
N MET A 306 6.79 9.19 -19.16
CA MET A 306 7.34 9.97 -18.06
C MET A 306 8.87 9.92 -18.06
N LEU A 307 9.47 8.73 -18.17
CA LEU A 307 10.92 8.56 -18.14
C LEU A 307 11.58 9.23 -19.38
N GLU A 308 11.00 9.07 -20.57
CA GLU A 308 11.48 9.76 -21.78
C GLU A 308 11.47 11.28 -21.59
N CYS A 309 10.41 11.84 -20.98
CA CYS A 309 10.33 13.27 -20.71
C CYS A 309 11.34 13.73 -19.64
N ILE A 310 11.58 12.92 -18.59
CA ILE A 310 12.61 13.23 -17.60
C ILE A 310 13.99 13.26 -18.25
N ASP A 311 14.36 12.23 -19.02
CA ASP A 311 15.65 12.17 -19.68
C ASP A 311 15.87 13.31 -20.68
N LYS A 312 14.80 13.78 -21.32
CA LYS A 312 14.89 14.80 -22.37
C LYS A 312 14.85 16.23 -21.84
N TYR A 313 14.11 16.50 -20.78
CA TYR A 313 13.76 17.87 -20.40
C TYR A 313 14.29 18.28 -19.01
N PHE A 314 14.68 17.33 -18.16
CA PHE A 314 15.18 17.66 -16.84
C PHE A 314 16.65 18.11 -16.90
N PRO A 315 17.13 18.85 -15.88
CA PRO A 315 18.51 19.32 -15.84
C PRO A 315 19.52 18.18 -15.90
N GLU A 316 20.67 18.43 -16.50
CA GLU A 316 21.81 17.49 -16.50
C GLU A 316 22.21 17.13 -15.06
N GLY A 317 22.44 15.85 -14.78
CA GLY A 317 22.72 15.32 -13.44
C GLY A 317 21.49 14.89 -12.64
N THR A 318 20.26 15.03 -13.19
CA THR A 318 19.05 14.44 -12.60
C THR A 318 19.17 12.91 -12.57
N LYS A 319 18.81 12.32 -11.43
CA LYS A 319 18.68 10.87 -11.27
C LYS A 319 17.22 10.50 -11.07
N HIS A 320 16.82 9.34 -11.55
CA HIS A 320 15.47 8.83 -11.31
C HIS A 320 15.45 7.31 -11.17
N SER A 321 14.43 6.79 -10.48
CA SER A 321 14.17 5.35 -10.45
C SER A 321 13.62 4.87 -11.79
N PHE A 322 13.84 3.58 -12.10
CA PHE A 322 13.31 2.91 -13.28
C PHE A 322 12.37 1.77 -12.84
N PRO A 323 11.10 2.06 -12.49
CA PRO A 323 10.20 1.07 -11.93
C PRO A 323 9.72 0.06 -12.99
N ASP A 324 9.74 -1.22 -12.64
CA ASP A 324 9.15 -2.31 -13.44
C ASP A 324 7.64 -2.43 -13.27
N GLY A 325 7.05 -1.61 -12.41
CA GLY A 325 5.63 -1.64 -12.10
C GLY A 325 5.22 -0.52 -11.14
N GLY A 326 4.00 -0.60 -10.62
CA GLY A 326 3.46 0.37 -9.69
C GLY A 326 3.08 1.71 -10.34
N LEU A 327 3.07 2.76 -9.54
CA LEU A 327 2.52 4.08 -9.93
C LEU A 327 3.50 5.24 -9.65
N PHE A 328 4.74 4.96 -9.24
CA PHE A 328 5.66 5.99 -8.76
C PHE A 328 6.99 5.98 -9.51
N THR A 329 7.53 7.17 -9.72
CA THR A 329 8.91 7.41 -10.14
C THR A 329 9.51 8.41 -9.16
N TRP A 330 10.65 8.05 -8.57
CA TRP A 330 11.42 8.93 -7.71
C TRP A 330 12.45 9.69 -8.52
N VAL A 331 12.52 11.00 -8.33
CA VAL A 331 13.44 11.88 -9.07
C VAL A 331 14.27 12.68 -8.07
N GLU A 332 15.59 12.69 -8.30
CA GLU A 332 16.56 13.47 -7.54
C GLU A 332 17.12 14.55 -8.47
N LEU A 333 16.78 15.80 -8.19
CA LEU A 333 17.29 16.95 -8.94
C LEU A 333 18.73 17.28 -8.52
N PRO A 334 19.57 17.79 -9.43
CA PRO A 334 20.90 18.23 -9.09
C PRO A 334 20.90 19.50 -8.24
N GLY A 335 21.91 19.69 -7.40
CA GLY A 335 22.07 20.86 -6.54
C GLY A 335 21.15 20.87 -5.31
N ASP A 336 21.05 22.03 -4.65
CA ASP A 336 20.29 22.23 -3.40
C ASP A 336 18.92 22.84 -3.68
N ILE A 337 18.11 22.16 -4.52
CA ILE A 337 16.76 22.63 -4.87
C ILE A 337 15.77 22.21 -3.80
N ASP A 338 15.09 23.19 -3.17
CA ASP A 338 13.95 22.91 -2.29
C ASP A 338 12.72 22.53 -3.13
N THR A 339 12.41 21.23 -3.14
CA THR A 339 11.28 20.70 -3.92
C THR A 339 9.92 21.11 -3.35
N ALA A 340 9.81 21.56 -2.11
CA ALA A 340 8.57 22.06 -1.55
C ALA A 340 8.29 23.51 -2.07
N GLU A 341 9.32 24.34 -2.18
CA GLU A 341 9.19 25.65 -2.83
C GLU A 341 8.90 25.51 -4.32
N LEU A 342 9.61 24.62 -5.03
CA LEU A 342 9.36 24.33 -6.44
C LEU A 342 7.93 23.85 -6.68
N LEU A 343 7.39 22.97 -5.82
CA LEU A 343 5.98 22.54 -5.90
C LEU A 343 5.03 23.73 -5.76
N LYS A 344 5.29 24.61 -4.80
CA LYS A 344 4.46 25.80 -4.57
C LYS A 344 4.47 26.71 -5.79
N GLU A 345 5.62 27.00 -6.36
CA GLU A 345 5.76 27.83 -7.56
C GLU A 345 5.04 27.19 -8.75
N SER A 346 5.34 25.93 -9.07
CA SER A 346 4.77 25.23 -10.23
C SER A 346 3.24 25.06 -10.16
N SER A 347 2.69 24.95 -8.94
CA SER A 347 1.25 24.79 -8.75
C SER A 347 0.46 26.12 -8.69
N THR A 348 1.13 27.24 -8.40
CA THR A 348 0.49 28.56 -8.31
C THR A 348 0.67 29.40 -9.56
N ASP A 349 1.71 29.15 -10.34
CA ASP A 349 1.93 29.83 -11.62
C ASP A 349 0.92 29.33 -12.67
N PRO A 350 0.04 30.19 -13.19
CA PRO A 350 -0.98 29.81 -14.17
C PRO A 350 -0.39 29.40 -15.54
N GLU A 351 0.85 29.78 -15.85
CA GLU A 351 1.54 29.35 -17.08
C GLU A 351 2.16 27.97 -16.95
N VAL A 352 2.42 27.48 -15.72
CA VAL A 352 2.99 26.16 -15.44
C VAL A 352 1.90 25.17 -15.08
N GLY A 353 1.10 25.43 -14.07
CA GLY A 353 -0.08 24.65 -13.70
C GLY A 353 0.21 23.17 -13.42
N VAL A 354 1.35 22.82 -12.78
CA VAL A 354 1.78 21.44 -12.50
C VAL A 354 1.96 21.21 -11.01
N ALA A 355 1.48 20.08 -10.51
CA ALA A 355 1.75 19.62 -9.15
C ALA A 355 2.41 18.24 -9.14
N PHE A 356 3.41 18.09 -8.32
CA PHE A 356 4.09 16.83 -7.99
C PHE A 356 4.13 16.64 -6.47
N VAL A 357 4.85 15.66 -5.97
CA VAL A 357 4.99 15.46 -4.51
C VAL A 357 6.43 15.75 -4.10
N ALA A 358 6.61 16.73 -3.19
CA ALA A 358 7.92 17.03 -2.64
C ALA A 358 8.42 15.87 -1.76
N GLY A 359 9.66 15.42 -2.00
CA GLY A 359 10.22 14.21 -1.42
C GLY A 359 10.48 14.28 0.10
N ALA A 360 10.72 15.48 0.64
CA ALA A 360 11.11 15.65 2.05
C ALA A 360 10.08 15.08 3.05
N GLY A 361 8.79 15.09 2.71
CA GLY A 361 7.71 14.59 3.57
C GLY A 361 7.65 13.07 3.75
N PHE A 362 8.47 12.30 3.02
CA PHE A 362 8.50 10.84 3.10
C PHE A 362 9.64 10.30 4.00
N PHE A 363 10.44 11.18 4.60
CA PHE A 363 11.50 10.81 5.54
C PHE A 363 11.03 10.99 7.00
N VAL A 364 11.42 10.04 7.87
CA VAL A 364 11.09 10.01 9.30
C VAL A 364 12.28 10.39 10.17
#